data_bc7eaa79bcb1a57ca8b2b1290e01b718
#
_entry.id   bc7eaa79bcb1a57ca8b2b1290e01b718
#
_cell.length_a   1.000
_cell.length_b   1.000
_cell.length_c   1.000
_cell.angle_alpha   90.00
_cell.angle_beta   90.00
_cell.angle_gamma   90.00
#
_symmetry.space_group_name_H-M   'P 1'
#
loop_
_entity.id
_entity.type
_entity.pdbx_description
1 polymer ?
#
loop_
_entity_poly.entity_id
_entity_poly.type
_entity_poly.pdbx_seq_one_letter_code
_entity_poly.pdbx_strand_id
1 'polypeptide(L)'
;MPIQKQCEIREMKPLTADIFSMVLDAGEMASAAQPGQFVHIRCGEGHLLRRPISICDAWEDNLRIVFQVRGTGTDWLAKRTVGERLDVLGPLGN
;
A
#
# COMPACT_ATOMS: atom_id res chain seq x y z
N MET A 1 8.17 9.87 -12.35
CA MET A 1 8.81 8.53 -12.34
C MET A 1 8.33 7.72 -11.13
N PRO A 2 7.91 6.48 -11.32
CA PRO A 2 7.62 5.62 -10.19
C PRO A 2 8.86 5.32 -9.36
N ILE A 3 8.64 5.14 -8.08
CA ILE A 3 9.69 4.85 -7.10
C ILE A 3 9.39 3.48 -6.50
N GLN A 4 10.41 2.65 -6.38
CA GLN A 4 10.29 1.39 -5.65
C GLN A 4 10.93 1.55 -4.29
N LYS A 5 10.21 1.16 -3.23
CA LYS A 5 10.68 1.36 -1.87
C LYS A 5 10.12 0.28 -0.95
N GLN A 6 10.92 -0.10 0.04
CA GLN A 6 10.45 -0.90 1.16
C GLN A 6 9.79 0.07 2.14
N CYS A 7 8.47 0.03 2.20
CA CYS A 7 7.69 0.96 3.03
C CYS A 7 7.27 0.29 4.32
N GLU A 8 7.57 0.93 5.44
CA GLU A 8 7.17 0.42 6.75
C GLU A 8 5.71 0.74 7.01
N ILE A 9 4.96 -0.24 7.53
CA ILE A 9 3.58 -0.05 7.94
C ILE A 9 3.56 0.73 9.24
N ARG A 10 2.94 1.91 9.22
CA ARG A 10 2.80 2.77 10.39
C ARG A 10 1.46 2.59 11.09
N GLU A 11 0.42 2.21 10.35
CA GLU A 11 -0.91 2.03 10.88
C GLU A 11 -1.62 0.95 10.07
N MET A 12 -2.40 0.13 10.74
CA MET A 12 -3.24 -0.88 10.12
C MET A 12 -4.56 -0.89 10.84
N LYS A 13 -5.65 -0.62 10.13
CA LYS A 13 -6.96 -0.44 10.74
C LYS A 13 -8.04 -1.11 9.91
N PRO A 14 -8.82 -2.04 10.49
CA PRO A 14 -9.98 -2.57 9.80
C PRO A 14 -11.09 -1.53 9.78
N LEU A 15 -11.68 -1.30 8.59
CA LEU A 15 -12.83 -0.42 8.44
C LEU A 15 -14.12 -1.23 8.47
N THR A 16 -14.10 -2.41 7.88
CA THR A 16 -15.18 -3.39 7.94
C THR A 16 -14.54 -4.77 8.10
N ALA A 17 -15.33 -5.83 8.01
CA ALA A 17 -14.81 -7.19 8.10
C ALA A 17 -13.81 -7.52 6.99
N ASP A 18 -13.91 -6.87 5.83
CA ASP A 18 -13.08 -7.16 4.67
C ASP A 18 -12.42 -5.95 4.03
N ILE A 19 -12.57 -4.75 4.61
CA ILE A 19 -11.94 -3.53 4.10
C ILE A 19 -10.98 -2.98 5.16
N PHE A 20 -9.76 -2.68 4.73
CA PHE A 20 -8.68 -2.24 5.62
C PHE A 20 -8.07 -0.94 5.13
N SER A 21 -7.67 -0.10 6.08
CA SER A 21 -6.88 1.10 5.86
C SER A 21 -5.47 0.86 6.37
N MET A 22 -4.49 1.23 5.58
CA MET A 22 -3.08 1.05 5.95
C MET A 22 -2.33 2.34 5.65
N VAL A 23 -1.51 2.79 6.60
CA VAL A 23 -0.62 3.93 6.40
C VAL A 23 0.81 3.44 6.29
N LEU A 24 1.48 3.86 5.23
CA LEU A 24 2.84 3.46 4.91
C LEU A 24 3.79 4.65 5.00
N ASP A 25 4.99 4.41 5.51
CA ASP A 25 6.09 5.35 5.37
C ASP A 25 6.64 5.20 3.95
N ALA A 26 6.23 6.09 3.07
CA ALA A 26 6.53 6.01 1.66
C ALA A 26 7.58 7.03 1.19
N GLY A 27 8.05 7.90 2.08
CA GLY A 27 9.08 8.88 1.74
C GLY A 27 8.67 9.75 0.57
N GLU A 28 9.57 9.86 -0.42
CA GLU A 28 9.34 10.69 -1.61
C GLU A 28 8.12 10.27 -2.42
N MET A 29 7.73 9.00 -2.34
CA MET A 29 6.55 8.50 -3.05
C MET A 29 5.29 9.24 -2.59
N ALA A 30 5.22 9.59 -1.31
CA ALA A 30 4.08 10.32 -0.76
C ALA A 30 3.98 11.72 -1.35
N SER A 31 5.10 12.43 -1.47
CA SER A 31 5.08 13.78 -2.04
C SER A 31 4.82 13.79 -3.54
N ALA A 32 5.11 12.69 -4.22
CA ALA A 32 4.87 12.55 -5.66
C ALA A 32 3.45 12.09 -5.99
N ALA A 33 2.71 11.60 -4.99
CA ALA A 33 1.38 11.02 -5.21
C ALA A 33 0.35 12.11 -5.52
N GLN A 34 -0.57 11.77 -6.43
CA GLN A 34 -1.66 12.66 -6.81
C GLN A 34 -3.00 11.92 -6.76
N PRO A 35 -4.12 12.66 -6.65
CA PRO A 35 -5.43 12.01 -6.60
C PRO A 35 -5.67 11.12 -7.81
N GLY A 36 -6.27 9.96 -7.57
CA GLY A 36 -6.60 9.01 -8.63
C GLY A 36 -5.49 8.04 -8.95
N GLN A 37 -4.31 8.18 -8.35
CA GLN A 37 -3.21 7.27 -8.58
C GLN A 37 -3.30 6.04 -7.67
N PHE A 38 -2.46 5.05 -7.97
CA PHE A 38 -2.40 3.80 -7.23
C PHE A 38 -0.94 3.38 -7.06
N VAL A 39 -0.73 2.38 -6.23
CA VAL A 39 0.58 1.74 -6.07
C VAL A 39 0.46 0.25 -6.35
N HIS A 40 1.57 -0.35 -6.76
CA HIS A 40 1.67 -1.80 -6.85
C HIS A 40 2.37 -2.31 -5.60
N ILE A 41 1.74 -3.21 -4.88
CA ILE A 41 2.30 -3.80 -3.67
C ILE A 41 2.55 -5.29 -3.92
N ARG A 42 3.75 -5.73 -3.63
CA ARG A 42 4.10 -7.14 -3.71
C ARG A 42 3.45 -7.85 -2.53
N CYS A 43 2.58 -8.81 -2.84
CA CYS A 43 1.79 -9.52 -1.82
C CYS A 43 2.21 -10.98 -1.78
N GLY A 44 2.77 -11.38 -0.65
CA GLY A 44 3.17 -12.76 -0.41
C GLY A 44 4.67 -12.98 -0.58
N GLU A 45 5.18 -13.97 0.17
CA GLU A 45 6.55 -14.40 0.05
C GLU A 45 6.70 -15.28 -1.19
N GLY A 46 7.77 -15.05 -1.96
CA GLY A 46 8.03 -15.82 -3.15
C GLY A 46 7.11 -15.54 -4.32
N HIS A 47 6.15 -14.66 -4.17
CA HIS A 47 5.27 -14.24 -5.26
C HIS A 47 5.88 -13.05 -5.98
N LEU A 48 5.85 -13.11 -7.31
CA LEU A 48 6.33 -12.02 -8.14
C LEU A 48 5.20 -11.06 -8.53
N LEU A 49 3.96 -11.44 -8.23
CA LEU A 49 2.81 -10.64 -8.62
C LEU A 49 2.61 -9.47 -7.68
N ARG A 50 2.46 -8.29 -8.27
CA ARG A 50 2.09 -7.09 -7.54
C ARG A 50 0.60 -6.85 -7.69
N ARG A 51 -0.03 -6.34 -6.62
CA ARG A 51 -1.45 -6.01 -6.65
C ARG A 51 -1.61 -4.50 -6.71
N PRO A 52 -2.48 -3.99 -7.58
CA PRO A 52 -2.75 -2.55 -7.65
C PRO A 52 -3.68 -2.15 -6.51
N ILE A 53 -3.25 -1.17 -5.74
CA ILE A 53 -4.02 -0.66 -4.61
C ILE A 53 -4.13 0.85 -4.75
N SER A 54 -5.35 1.38 -4.64
CA SER A 54 -5.61 2.80 -4.79
C SER A 54 -5.04 3.61 -3.62
N ILE A 55 -4.47 4.76 -3.95
CA ILE A 55 -4.02 5.72 -2.94
C ILE A 55 -5.25 6.49 -2.46
N CYS A 56 -5.50 6.43 -1.15
CA CYS A 56 -6.60 7.14 -0.53
C CYS A 56 -6.20 8.56 -0.16
N ASP A 57 -4.97 8.72 0.38
CA ASP A 57 -4.50 10.00 0.88
C ASP A 57 -2.97 9.99 0.94
N ALA A 58 -2.38 11.19 0.98
CA ALA A 58 -0.94 11.35 1.14
C ALA A 58 -0.68 12.65 1.89
N TRP A 59 0.19 12.58 2.90
CA TRP A 59 0.61 13.77 3.65
C TRP A 59 1.98 13.49 4.26
N GLU A 60 2.84 14.50 4.22
CA GLU A 60 4.23 14.35 4.68
C GLU A 60 4.88 13.14 3.96
N ASP A 61 5.43 12.18 4.69
CA ASP A 61 6.00 10.96 4.14
C ASP A 61 5.02 9.79 4.12
N ASN A 62 3.75 10.04 4.44
CA ASN A 62 2.75 8.99 4.62
C ASN A 62 1.88 8.81 3.38
N LEU A 63 1.61 7.55 3.07
CA LEU A 63 0.60 7.16 2.09
C LEU A 63 -0.45 6.32 2.80
N ARG A 64 -1.72 6.70 2.65
CA ARG A 64 -2.82 5.86 3.09
C ARG A 64 -3.40 5.13 1.89
N ILE A 65 -3.49 3.82 2.03
CA ILE A 65 -4.16 2.97 1.05
C ILE A 65 -5.35 2.31 1.74
N VAL A 66 -6.39 2.05 0.96
CA VAL A 66 -7.57 1.32 1.42
C VAL A 66 -7.79 0.19 0.43
N PHE A 67 -7.98 -1.01 0.94
CA PHE A 67 -8.17 -2.17 0.07
C PHE A 67 -9.20 -3.12 0.65
N GLN A 68 -9.84 -3.86 -0.24
CA GLN A 68 -10.80 -4.90 0.12
C GLN A 68 -10.15 -6.27 -0.10
N VAL A 69 -10.36 -7.17 0.84
CA VAL A 69 -9.87 -8.54 0.70
C VAL A 69 -10.70 -9.24 -0.36
N ARG A 70 -10.04 -9.66 -1.45
CA ARG A 70 -10.71 -10.29 -2.60
C ARG A 70 -10.01 -11.54 -3.11
N GLY A 71 -8.87 -11.89 -2.55
CA GLY A 71 -8.12 -13.05 -2.98
C GLY A 71 -6.92 -13.25 -2.10
N THR A 72 -6.06 -14.19 -2.47
CA THR A 72 -4.92 -14.57 -1.63
C THR A 72 -3.95 -13.41 -1.40
N GLY A 73 -3.73 -12.57 -2.40
CA GLY A 73 -2.82 -11.44 -2.27
C GLY A 73 -3.31 -10.42 -1.26
N THR A 74 -4.56 -9.98 -1.39
CA THR A 74 -5.12 -9.00 -0.44
C THR A 74 -5.37 -9.62 0.93
N ASP A 75 -5.67 -10.92 1.00
CA ASP A 75 -5.76 -11.63 2.28
C ASP A 75 -4.41 -11.61 3.00
N TRP A 76 -3.33 -11.89 2.28
CA TRP A 76 -1.99 -11.80 2.85
C TRP A 76 -1.70 -10.39 3.34
N LEU A 77 -2.06 -9.39 2.55
CA LEU A 77 -1.83 -7.98 2.89
C LEU A 77 -2.58 -7.59 4.18
N ALA A 78 -3.81 -8.07 4.34
CA ALA A 78 -4.64 -7.78 5.51
C ALA A 78 -4.09 -8.37 6.81
N LYS A 79 -3.17 -9.33 6.70
CA LYS A 79 -2.55 -9.98 7.86
C LYS A 79 -1.23 -9.33 8.26
N ARG A 80 -0.81 -8.27 7.57
CA ARG A 80 0.42 -7.55 7.92
C ARG A 80 0.18 -6.66 9.11
N THR A 81 1.23 -6.41 9.86
CA THR A 81 1.15 -5.65 11.11
C THR A 81 2.09 -4.45 11.07
N VAL A 82 1.84 -3.50 11.96
CA VAL A 82 2.67 -2.32 12.12
C VAL A 82 4.12 -2.72 12.35
N GLY A 83 5.03 -2.06 11.64
CA GLY A 83 6.46 -2.35 11.71
C GLY A 83 6.97 -3.26 10.59
N GLU A 84 6.09 -4.03 9.95
CA GLU A 84 6.48 -4.82 8.79
C GLU A 84 6.73 -3.90 7.60
N ARG A 85 7.55 -4.35 6.66
CA ARG A 85 7.87 -3.60 5.45
C ARG A 85 7.28 -4.28 4.23
N LEU A 86 6.78 -3.47 3.31
CA LEU A 86 6.20 -3.92 2.06
C LEU A 86 6.99 -3.35 0.89
N ASP A 87 7.15 -4.16 -0.15
CA ASP A 87 7.75 -3.72 -1.41
C ASP A 87 6.67 -3.01 -2.22
N VAL A 88 6.82 -1.70 -2.39
CA VAL A 88 5.84 -0.83 -3.03
C VAL A 88 6.47 -0.13 -4.22
N LEU A 89 5.74 -0.10 -5.33
CA LEU A 89 6.13 0.62 -6.53
C LEU A 89 5.05 1.65 -6.87
N GLY A 90 5.44 2.90 -6.97
CA GLY A 90 4.51 3.95 -7.32
C GLY A 90 5.08 5.35 -7.15
N PRO A 91 4.24 6.37 -7.27
CA PRO A 91 2.83 6.29 -7.66
C PRO A 91 2.68 5.97 -9.14
N LEU A 92 1.56 5.33 -9.50
CA LEU A 92 1.25 4.92 -10.85
C LEU A 92 -0.10 5.51 -11.29
N GLY A 93 -0.26 5.61 -12.61
CA GLY A 93 -1.47 6.19 -13.18
C GLY A 93 -1.36 7.70 -13.34
N ASN A 94 -2.37 8.27 -13.92
CA ASN A 94 -2.40 9.70 -14.20
C ASN A 94 -3.24 10.48 -13.24
#